data_2e3853eae3499fa1ba44ecb613f18e84
#
_entry.id   2e3853eae3499fa1ba44ecb613f18e84
#
_cell.length_a   1.000
_cell.length_b   1.000
_cell.length_c   1.000
_cell.angle_alpha   90.00
_cell.angle_beta   90.00
_cell.angle_gamma   90.00
#
_symmetry.space_group_name_H-M   'P 1'
#
loop_
_entity.id
_entity.type
_entity.pdbx_description
1 polymer ?
#
loop_
_entity_poly.entity_id
_entity_poly.type
_entity_poly.pdbx_seq_one_letter_code
_entity_poly.pdbx_strand_id
1 'polypeptide(L)'
;MQRLKKADYEAYLVGGCVRDLLLGREPKDFDVATNASPEQVKQVFRNCRIIGRRFRLAHVFFGRDIIEVATFRGSESEESDRQVTHEDGRLLRDNVFGTLEEDVWRRDFTVNALYYNIRDFSVVDFTGGMQDHANAVLRLLGDPSVRYREDPVRMLRAVRFAVKLGFTLHPDTEKPIYTLADLLKSIPSARLYDEVLKLFLSGYGVQTFEILRHYGLFAILFPATDKCLETQDHDFPRLFLIRALENSDQRFADNKSLTPYFLLAALLWEPLQLAANKRIQQGENETIAFQNAANEVLTQQIKITALPRHITQSMRDVWFMQNKFSRTVGSRPYRLLEQAKFRAGYDFLQLRAETGGADMALVDWWTKFQVADDELRRKMTAPPKGGASKPRSKSRRHRTRAKPSSSQP
;
A
#
# COMPACT_ATOMS: atom_id res chain seq x y z
N MET A 1 -14.76 7.53 27.98
CA MET A 1 -16.12 7.03 28.23
C MET A 1 -16.72 7.54 29.55
N GLN A 2 -16.10 7.37 30.75
CA GLN A 2 -16.70 7.80 32.02
C GLN A 2 -17.09 9.30 32.08
N ARG A 3 -16.30 10.21 31.46
CA ARG A 3 -16.65 11.65 31.42
C ARG A 3 -17.88 11.92 30.55
N LEU A 4 -18.05 11.22 29.43
CA LEU A 4 -19.26 11.33 28.61
C LEU A 4 -20.48 10.85 29.40
N LYS A 5 -20.39 9.72 30.09
CA LYS A 5 -21.47 9.20 30.93
C LYS A 5 -21.82 10.12 32.10
N LYS A 6 -20.83 10.78 32.72
CA LYS A 6 -21.08 11.80 33.77
C LYS A 6 -21.76 13.06 33.23
N ALA A 7 -21.64 13.33 31.93
CA ALA A 7 -22.30 14.42 31.23
C ALA A 7 -23.63 13.97 30.60
N ASP A 8 -24.14 12.81 30.99
CA ASP A 8 -25.41 12.20 30.57
C ASP A 8 -25.47 11.79 29.09
N TYR A 9 -24.30 11.48 28.52
CA TYR A 9 -24.19 10.91 27.18
C TYR A 9 -23.95 9.42 27.20
N GLU A 10 -24.53 8.71 26.22
CA GLU A 10 -24.17 7.33 25.95
C GLU A 10 -22.74 7.25 25.42
N ALA A 11 -22.01 6.20 25.78
CA ALA A 11 -20.66 5.97 25.29
C ALA A 11 -20.30 4.49 25.33
N TYR A 12 -19.86 3.97 24.19
CA TYR A 12 -19.47 2.57 23.99
C TYR A 12 -18.10 2.49 23.34
N LEU A 13 -17.30 1.47 23.69
CA LEU A 13 -16.21 1.05 22.78
C LEU A 13 -16.85 0.35 21.59
N VAL A 14 -16.25 0.49 20.40
CA VAL A 14 -16.90 -0.01 19.20
C VAL A 14 -15.93 -0.52 18.14
N GLY A 15 -16.40 -1.45 17.32
CA GLY A 15 -15.69 -1.86 16.11
C GLY A 15 -14.49 -2.75 16.37
N GLY A 16 -13.36 -2.40 15.74
CA GLY A 16 -12.15 -3.23 15.75
C GLY A 16 -11.63 -3.56 17.14
N CYS A 17 -11.68 -2.62 18.08
CA CYS A 17 -11.18 -2.86 19.44
C CYS A 17 -12.03 -3.89 20.20
N VAL A 18 -13.36 -3.85 20.08
CA VAL A 18 -14.22 -4.84 20.73
C VAL A 18 -13.98 -6.24 20.16
N ARG A 19 -13.97 -6.34 18.83
CA ARG A 19 -13.68 -7.60 18.12
C ARG A 19 -12.30 -8.16 18.53
N ASP A 20 -11.26 -7.35 18.51
CA ASP A 20 -9.89 -7.81 18.78
C ASP A 20 -9.74 -8.24 20.26
N LEU A 21 -10.37 -7.54 21.21
CA LEU A 21 -10.44 -7.97 22.63
C LEU A 21 -11.15 -9.30 22.80
N LEU A 22 -12.27 -9.55 22.10
CA LEU A 22 -12.97 -10.83 22.11
C LEU A 22 -12.12 -11.97 21.52
N LEU A 23 -11.18 -11.66 20.60
CA LEU A 23 -10.20 -12.62 20.09
C LEU A 23 -8.98 -12.80 21.02
N GLY A 24 -8.96 -12.16 22.18
CA GLY A 24 -7.80 -12.17 23.07
C GLY A 24 -6.58 -11.43 22.51
N ARG A 25 -6.79 -10.53 21.54
CA ARG A 25 -5.74 -9.70 20.93
C ARG A 25 -5.73 -8.31 21.54
N GLU A 26 -4.57 -7.71 21.67
CA GLU A 26 -4.44 -6.30 22.09
C GLU A 26 -4.84 -5.40 20.91
N PRO A 27 -5.86 -4.53 21.09
CA PRO A 27 -6.27 -3.60 20.04
C PRO A 27 -5.20 -2.54 19.79
N LYS A 28 -5.00 -2.20 18.51
CA LYS A 28 -4.09 -1.11 18.15
C LYS A 28 -4.64 0.26 18.53
N ASP A 29 -5.93 0.49 18.30
CA ASP A 29 -6.62 1.76 18.48
C ASP A 29 -7.96 1.49 19.20
N PHE A 30 -8.43 2.46 19.99
CA PHE A 30 -9.70 2.39 20.69
C PHE A 30 -10.65 3.45 20.16
N ASP A 31 -11.77 3.01 19.56
CA ASP A 31 -12.82 3.87 19.05
C ASP A 31 -13.98 3.93 20.03
N VAL A 32 -14.53 5.12 20.24
CA VAL A 32 -15.71 5.35 21.07
C VAL A 32 -16.85 5.88 20.21
N ALA A 33 -18.02 5.27 20.34
CA ALA A 33 -19.26 5.78 19.76
C ALA A 33 -20.15 6.38 20.86
N THR A 34 -20.83 7.50 20.55
CA THR A 34 -21.64 8.27 21.52
C THR A 34 -22.82 8.94 20.85
N ASN A 35 -23.88 9.25 21.60
CA ASN A 35 -24.96 10.14 21.14
C ASN A 35 -24.59 11.63 21.25
N ALA A 36 -23.47 11.99 21.89
CA ALA A 36 -22.98 13.36 21.93
C ALA A 36 -22.52 13.85 20.54
N SER A 37 -22.90 15.05 20.14
CA SER A 37 -22.36 15.67 18.91
C SER A 37 -20.86 15.97 19.06
N PRO A 38 -20.09 16.15 17.97
CA PRO A 38 -18.68 16.49 18.05
C PRO A 38 -18.40 17.74 18.87
N GLU A 39 -19.30 18.73 18.84
CA GLU A 39 -19.24 19.97 19.62
C GLU A 39 -19.44 19.70 21.11
N GLN A 40 -20.38 18.83 21.47
CA GLN A 40 -20.63 18.42 22.85
C GLN A 40 -19.45 17.60 23.39
N VAL A 41 -18.86 16.69 22.59
CA VAL A 41 -17.64 15.99 22.95
C VAL A 41 -16.51 17.00 23.24
N LYS A 42 -16.36 18.04 22.43
CA LYS A 42 -15.37 19.10 22.65
C LYS A 42 -15.62 19.91 23.93
N GLN A 43 -16.89 20.09 24.32
CA GLN A 43 -17.22 20.73 25.62
C GLN A 43 -16.82 19.86 26.80
N VAL A 44 -17.02 18.54 26.71
CA VAL A 44 -16.63 17.58 27.76
C VAL A 44 -15.11 17.42 27.90
N PHE A 45 -14.39 17.53 26.76
CA PHE A 45 -12.94 17.33 26.71
C PHE A 45 -12.20 18.58 26.20
N ARG A 46 -11.48 19.26 27.09
CA ARG A 46 -10.66 20.44 26.72
C ARG A 46 -9.55 20.11 25.71
N ASN A 47 -9.01 18.89 25.75
CA ASN A 47 -7.97 18.35 24.88
C ASN A 47 -8.56 17.64 23.65
N CYS A 48 -9.56 18.23 23.02
CA CYS A 48 -10.26 17.66 21.88
C CYS A 48 -10.12 18.54 20.63
N ARG A 49 -9.91 17.90 19.47
CA ARG A 49 -9.98 18.53 18.13
C ARG A 49 -11.02 17.82 17.29
N ILE A 50 -11.85 18.59 16.61
CA ILE A 50 -12.79 18.05 15.63
C ILE A 50 -12.06 17.99 14.28
N ILE A 51 -12.07 16.82 13.66
CA ILE A 51 -11.43 16.55 12.37
C ILE A 51 -12.44 16.03 11.36
N GLY A 52 -12.06 16.05 10.08
CA GLY A 52 -12.88 15.56 8.97
C GLY A 52 -13.89 16.59 8.44
N ARG A 53 -14.01 16.65 7.12
CA ARG A 53 -15.02 17.48 6.43
C ARG A 53 -16.27 16.68 6.07
N ARG A 54 -16.06 15.44 5.60
CA ARG A 54 -17.13 14.53 5.18
C ARG A 54 -17.75 13.83 6.39
N PHE A 55 -16.90 13.37 7.29
CA PHE A 55 -17.27 12.69 8.52
C PHE A 55 -16.59 13.42 9.67
N ARG A 56 -17.36 14.07 10.52
CA ARG A 56 -16.81 14.81 11.65
C ARG A 56 -16.58 13.88 12.82
N LEU A 57 -15.32 13.79 13.26
CA LEU A 57 -14.86 12.98 14.38
C LEU A 57 -14.22 13.87 15.43
N ALA A 58 -14.36 13.52 16.68
CA ALA A 58 -13.68 14.18 17.78
C ALA A 58 -12.45 13.36 18.20
N HIS A 59 -11.26 13.90 17.98
CA HIS A 59 -10.00 13.33 18.47
C HIS A 59 -9.72 13.86 19.88
N VAL A 60 -9.76 12.99 20.87
CA VAL A 60 -9.45 13.31 22.27
C VAL A 60 -8.03 12.83 22.57
N PHE A 61 -7.18 13.75 23.02
CA PHE A 61 -5.75 13.48 23.24
C PHE A 61 -5.48 13.11 24.70
N PHE A 62 -4.78 12.02 24.95
CA PHE A 62 -4.27 11.59 26.25
C PHE A 62 -2.75 11.42 26.16
N GLY A 63 -2.01 12.51 26.40
CA GLY A 63 -0.57 12.51 26.16
C GLY A 63 -0.24 12.31 24.68
N ARG A 64 0.33 11.16 24.32
CA ARG A 64 0.62 10.78 22.94
C ARG A 64 -0.50 9.98 22.27
N ASP A 65 -1.44 9.48 23.08
CA ASP A 65 -2.52 8.64 22.59
C ASP A 65 -3.70 9.48 22.12
N ILE A 66 -4.35 9.03 21.07
CA ILE A 66 -5.54 9.65 20.49
C ILE A 66 -6.68 8.66 20.58
N ILE A 67 -7.78 9.06 21.21
CA ILE A 67 -9.03 8.31 21.20
C ILE A 67 -9.97 8.97 20.19
N GLU A 68 -10.39 8.21 19.20
CA GLU A 68 -11.42 8.67 18.25
C GLU A 68 -12.80 8.53 18.88
N VAL A 69 -13.56 9.62 18.89
CA VAL A 69 -14.94 9.65 19.39
C VAL A 69 -15.85 10.04 18.24
N ALA A 70 -16.70 9.09 17.83
CA ALA A 70 -17.68 9.25 16.77
C ALA A 70 -19.07 9.45 17.36
N THR A 71 -19.84 10.37 16.81
CA THR A 71 -21.28 10.47 17.11
C THR A 71 -22.03 9.39 16.33
N PHE A 72 -23.04 8.78 16.96
CA PHE A 72 -23.95 7.83 16.27
C PHE A 72 -24.52 8.43 15.01
N ARG A 73 -24.51 7.70 13.91
CA ARG A 73 -24.98 8.15 12.61
C ARG A 73 -26.34 7.56 12.31
N GLY A 74 -27.25 8.42 11.86
CA GLY A 74 -28.59 8.02 11.43
C GLY A 74 -28.60 7.35 10.06
N SER A 75 -29.70 6.66 9.78
CA SER A 75 -30.06 6.16 8.45
C SER A 75 -30.40 7.32 7.50
N GLU A 76 -30.33 7.04 6.19
CA GLU A 76 -30.76 8.00 5.16
C GLU A 76 -32.27 8.28 5.28
N SER A 77 -32.63 9.50 5.64
CA SER A 77 -33.98 10.00 5.37
C SER A 77 -33.93 10.82 4.09
N GLU A 78 -34.89 10.60 3.18
CA GLU A 78 -34.98 11.26 1.87
C GLU A 78 -35.07 12.80 1.96
N GLU A 79 -35.21 13.37 3.15
CA GLU A 79 -35.48 14.80 3.37
C GLU A 79 -34.34 15.62 4.00
N SER A 80 -33.13 15.07 4.18
CA SER A 80 -32.09 15.84 4.89
C SER A 80 -31.17 16.61 3.95
N ASP A 81 -31.29 17.93 3.90
CA ASP A 81 -30.30 18.90 3.36
C ASP A 81 -28.86 18.71 3.86
N ARG A 82 -28.62 17.77 4.78
CA ARG A 82 -27.35 17.48 5.43
C ARG A 82 -26.57 16.36 4.78
N GLN A 83 -27.22 15.56 3.92
CA GLN A 83 -26.58 14.56 3.07
C GLN A 83 -26.45 15.07 1.64
N VAL A 84 -25.27 14.98 1.07
CA VAL A 84 -25.01 15.27 -0.34
C VAL A 84 -24.51 13.98 -0.97
N THR A 85 -25.31 13.42 -1.87
CA THR A 85 -24.94 12.27 -2.70
C THR A 85 -24.53 12.75 -4.09
N HIS A 86 -23.59 12.03 -4.70
CA HIS A 86 -23.26 12.18 -6.11
C HIS A 86 -24.36 11.50 -6.97
N GLU A 87 -24.47 11.87 -8.25
CA GLU A 87 -25.40 11.25 -9.21
C GLU A 87 -25.25 9.72 -9.32
N ASP A 88 -24.08 9.20 -8.95
CA ASP A 88 -23.76 7.76 -8.90
C ASP A 88 -24.19 7.07 -7.57
N GLY A 89 -24.95 7.71 -6.68
CA GLY A 89 -25.38 7.18 -5.38
C GLY A 89 -24.31 7.18 -4.28
N ARG A 90 -23.19 7.90 -4.46
CA ARG A 90 -22.12 8.00 -3.46
C ARG A 90 -22.35 9.14 -2.49
N LEU A 91 -22.28 8.84 -1.19
CA LEU A 91 -22.35 9.85 -0.12
C LEU A 91 -21.15 10.81 -0.18
N LEU A 92 -21.42 12.10 -0.42
CA LEU A 92 -20.41 13.16 -0.39
C LEU A 92 -20.29 13.81 0.99
N ARG A 93 -21.38 13.89 1.74
CA ARG A 93 -21.42 14.42 3.11
C ARG A 93 -22.42 13.61 3.93
N ASP A 94 -22.02 13.21 5.13
CA ASP A 94 -22.82 12.41 6.03
C ASP A 94 -22.60 12.91 7.47
N ASN A 95 -23.41 13.85 7.89
CA ASN A 95 -23.45 14.39 9.25
C ASN A 95 -24.86 14.26 9.85
N VAL A 96 -25.62 13.26 9.40
CA VAL A 96 -26.90 12.90 10.02
C VAL A 96 -26.60 12.07 11.24
N PHE A 97 -27.01 12.57 12.42
CA PHE A 97 -26.84 11.87 13.69
C PHE A 97 -28.09 11.06 13.99
N GLY A 98 -27.92 9.91 14.60
CA GLY A 98 -28.98 8.95 14.86
C GLY A 98 -28.85 8.22 16.16
N THR A 99 -29.55 7.11 16.27
CA THR A 99 -29.54 6.19 17.41
C THR A 99 -28.36 5.20 17.32
N LEU A 100 -28.12 4.49 18.41
CA LEU A 100 -27.13 3.39 18.46
C LEU A 100 -27.44 2.33 17.40
N GLU A 101 -28.70 1.94 17.27
CA GLU A 101 -29.13 0.91 16.33
C GLU A 101 -28.89 1.35 14.88
N GLU A 102 -29.22 2.58 14.52
CA GLU A 102 -28.93 3.12 13.18
C GLU A 102 -27.44 3.14 12.88
N ASP A 103 -26.58 3.50 13.83
CA ASP A 103 -25.12 3.47 13.65
C ASP A 103 -24.59 2.06 13.43
N VAL A 104 -25.19 1.04 14.05
CA VAL A 104 -24.87 -0.38 13.84
C VAL A 104 -25.09 -0.77 12.37
N TRP A 105 -26.26 -0.50 11.80
CA TRP A 105 -26.61 -0.95 10.45
C TRP A 105 -25.82 -0.27 9.33
N ARG A 106 -25.17 0.84 9.62
CA ARG A 106 -24.29 1.53 8.66
C ARG A 106 -22.86 0.99 8.61
N ARG A 107 -22.47 0.16 9.56
CA ARG A 107 -21.14 -0.47 9.58
C ARG A 107 -20.96 -1.48 8.47
N ASP A 108 -19.73 -1.95 8.30
CA ASP A 108 -19.41 -2.89 7.22
C ASP A 108 -19.73 -4.34 7.57
N PHE A 109 -19.16 -4.87 8.63
CA PHE A 109 -19.29 -6.29 9.00
C PHE A 109 -19.89 -6.47 10.39
N THR A 110 -20.64 -7.57 10.56
CA THR A 110 -21.28 -7.94 11.84
C THR A 110 -20.30 -7.91 13.00
N VAL A 111 -19.12 -8.51 12.82
CA VAL A 111 -18.05 -8.57 13.85
C VAL A 111 -17.42 -7.21 14.17
N ASN A 112 -17.61 -6.21 13.33
CA ASN A 112 -17.18 -4.82 13.56
C ASN A 112 -18.32 -3.93 14.09
N ALA A 113 -19.52 -4.48 14.25
CA ALA A 113 -20.72 -3.77 14.72
C ALA A 113 -21.08 -4.16 16.16
N LEU A 114 -20.09 -4.54 16.94
CA LEU A 114 -20.20 -4.85 18.37
C LEU A 114 -19.88 -3.63 19.20
N TYR A 115 -20.69 -3.36 20.22
CA TYR A 115 -20.57 -2.19 21.10
C TYR A 115 -20.42 -2.64 22.55
N TYR A 116 -19.30 -2.29 23.19
CA TYR A 116 -19.04 -2.66 24.56
C TYR A 116 -19.41 -1.52 25.53
N ASN A 117 -20.32 -1.84 26.47
CA ASN A 117 -20.79 -0.92 27.48
C ASN A 117 -19.98 -1.09 28.79
N ILE A 118 -19.25 -0.05 29.19
CA ILE A 118 -18.47 -0.08 30.45
C ILE A 118 -19.34 0.03 31.73
N ARG A 119 -20.67 0.25 31.62
CA ARG A 119 -21.55 0.38 32.79
C ARG A 119 -21.83 -0.97 33.44
N ASP A 120 -22.14 -1.94 32.59
CA ASP A 120 -22.57 -3.30 32.97
C ASP A 120 -21.69 -4.40 32.34
N PHE A 121 -20.63 -3.98 31.64
CA PHE A 121 -19.68 -4.86 30.96
C PHE A 121 -20.31 -5.75 29.90
N SER A 122 -21.47 -5.34 29.38
CA SER A 122 -22.17 -6.06 28.30
C SER A 122 -21.64 -5.71 26.92
N VAL A 123 -21.82 -6.64 25.97
CA VAL A 123 -21.66 -6.38 24.53
C VAL A 123 -23.04 -6.26 23.92
N VAL A 124 -23.34 -5.11 23.34
CA VAL A 124 -24.58 -4.87 22.58
C VAL A 124 -24.35 -5.34 21.15
N ASP A 125 -25.19 -6.27 20.70
CA ASP A 125 -25.15 -6.89 19.38
C ASP A 125 -26.54 -6.95 18.78
N PHE A 126 -26.80 -6.17 17.73
CA PHE A 126 -28.08 -6.17 16.99
C PHE A 126 -28.03 -7.05 15.75
N THR A 127 -26.87 -7.60 15.38
CA THR A 127 -26.63 -8.15 14.04
C THR A 127 -26.18 -9.60 14.04
N GLY A 128 -26.05 -10.22 15.20
CA GLY A 128 -25.49 -11.57 15.35
C GLY A 128 -23.97 -11.62 15.21
N GLY A 129 -23.31 -10.47 15.41
CA GLY A 129 -21.85 -10.37 15.31
C GLY A 129 -21.10 -11.23 16.32
N MET A 130 -21.65 -11.46 17.52
CA MET A 130 -21.08 -12.39 18.50
C MET A 130 -21.09 -13.83 18.00
N GLN A 131 -22.16 -14.26 17.32
CA GLN A 131 -22.25 -15.60 16.75
C GLN A 131 -21.30 -15.77 15.56
N ASP A 132 -21.24 -14.78 14.67
CA ASP A 132 -20.29 -14.78 13.54
C ASP A 132 -18.84 -14.77 14.05
N HIS A 133 -18.56 -14.03 15.12
CA HIS A 133 -17.25 -14.02 15.78
C HIS A 133 -16.89 -15.40 16.36
N ALA A 134 -17.81 -16.06 17.07
CA ALA A 134 -17.59 -17.40 17.61
C ALA A 134 -17.36 -18.46 16.53
N ASN A 135 -18.00 -18.29 15.37
CA ASN A 135 -17.88 -19.19 14.22
C ASN A 135 -16.73 -18.83 13.27
N ALA A 136 -15.96 -17.77 13.56
CA ALA A 136 -14.92 -17.22 12.68
C ALA A 136 -15.45 -16.90 11.26
N VAL A 137 -16.64 -16.31 11.17
CA VAL A 137 -17.30 -15.90 9.92
C VAL A 137 -17.26 -14.39 9.77
N LEU A 138 -16.93 -13.92 8.57
CA LEU A 138 -17.00 -12.51 8.19
C LEU A 138 -18.24 -12.28 7.31
N ARG A 139 -19.24 -11.64 7.86
CA ARG A 139 -20.51 -11.31 7.21
C ARG A 139 -20.67 -9.82 7.04
N LEU A 140 -20.98 -9.39 5.81
CA LEU A 140 -21.34 -8.01 5.50
C LEU A 140 -22.75 -7.71 6.02
N LEU A 141 -22.93 -6.53 6.61
CA LEU A 141 -24.23 -6.07 7.09
C LEU A 141 -25.17 -5.68 5.94
N GLY A 142 -26.44 -6.04 6.03
CA GLY A 142 -27.44 -5.78 5.01
C GLY A 142 -27.29 -6.70 3.78
N ASP A 143 -27.86 -6.28 2.64
CA ASP A 143 -27.71 -7.00 1.36
C ASP A 143 -26.30 -6.74 0.78
N PRO A 144 -25.46 -7.77 0.63
CA PRO A 144 -24.10 -7.58 0.14
C PRO A 144 -24.01 -6.99 -1.27
N SER A 145 -24.97 -7.29 -2.16
CA SER A 145 -24.99 -6.74 -3.52
C SER A 145 -25.26 -5.23 -3.51
N VAL A 146 -26.15 -4.79 -2.66
CA VAL A 146 -26.42 -3.36 -2.44
C VAL A 146 -25.21 -2.68 -1.80
N ARG A 147 -24.71 -3.26 -0.73
CA ARG A 147 -23.59 -2.70 0.06
C ARG A 147 -22.29 -2.58 -0.74
N TYR A 148 -22.00 -3.50 -1.65
CA TYR A 148 -20.83 -3.41 -2.55
C TYR A 148 -21.03 -2.36 -3.65
N ARG A 149 -22.26 -2.10 -4.09
CA ARG A 149 -22.57 -1.00 -5.04
C ARG A 149 -22.43 0.37 -4.38
N GLU A 150 -22.88 0.52 -3.13
CA GLU A 150 -22.68 1.74 -2.34
C GLU A 150 -21.20 2.06 -2.14
N ASP A 151 -20.39 1.05 -1.78
CA ASP A 151 -18.97 1.20 -1.54
C ASP A 151 -18.19 -0.06 -1.97
N PRO A 152 -17.71 -0.12 -3.22
CA PRO A 152 -16.95 -1.25 -3.76
C PRO A 152 -15.68 -1.58 -2.96
N VAL A 153 -15.10 -0.61 -2.23
CA VAL A 153 -13.92 -0.84 -1.37
C VAL A 153 -14.22 -1.87 -0.27
N ARG A 154 -15.49 -2.10 0.08
CA ARG A 154 -15.88 -3.15 1.02
C ARG A 154 -15.44 -4.54 0.56
N MET A 155 -15.30 -4.81 -0.75
CA MET A 155 -14.75 -6.07 -1.26
C MET A 155 -13.28 -6.24 -0.86
N LEU A 156 -12.47 -5.19 -0.99
CA LEU A 156 -11.08 -5.20 -0.55
C LEU A 156 -10.97 -5.34 0.98
N ARG A 157 -11.87 -4.68 1.71
CA ARG A 157 -11.96 -4.79 3.16
C ARG A 157 -12.38 -6.20 3.60
N ALA A 158 -13.30 -6.86 2.88
CA ALA A 158 -13.69 -8.24 3.13
C ALA A 158 -12.49 -9.18 3.04
N VAL A 159 -11.72 -9.11 1.96
CA VAL A 159 -10.48 -9.88 1.80
C VAL A 159 -9.49 -9.59 2.94
N ARG A 160 -9.23 -8.31 3.20
CA ARG A 160 -8.28 -7.90 4.24
C ARG A 160 -8.65 -8.40 5.64
N PHE A 161 -9.93 -8.30 6.02
CA PHE A 161 -10.38 -8.76 7.32
C PHE A 161 -10.45 -10.28 7.39
N ALA A 162 -10.89 -10.98 6.35
CA ALA A 162 -10.89 -12.44 6.30
C ALA A 162 -9.46 -12.97 6.56
N VAL A 163 -8.47 -12.45 5.85
CA VAL A 163 -7.06 -12.84 6.03
C VAL A 163 -6.52 -12.46 7.41
N LYS A 164 -6.67 -11.20 7.81
CA LYS A 164 -6.13 -10.69 9.09
C LYS A 164 -6.69 -11.42 10.30
N LEU A 165 -7.96 -11.76 10.26
CA LEU A 165 -8.65 -12.43 11.38
C LEU A 165 -8.54 -13.95 11.33
N GLY A 166 -8.27 -14.52 10.16
CA GLY A 166 -8.38 -15.96 9.89
C GLY A 166 -9.85 -16.41 9.80
N PHE A 167 -10.73 -15.52 9.34
CA PHE A 167 -12.17 -15.77 9.21
C PHE A 167 -12.52 -16.15 7.78
N THR A 168 -13.54 -17.00 7.62
CA THR A 168 -14.11 -17.32 6.31
C THR A 168 -15.19 -16.30 5.93
N LEU A 169 -15.28 -15.97 4.65
CA LEU A 169 -16.39 -15.13 4.17
C LEU A 169 -17.71 -15.92 4.23
N HIS A 170 -18.78 -15.29 4.71
CA HIS A 170 -20.10 -15.86 4.58
C HIS A 170 -20.48 -15.98 3.10
N PRO A 171 -21.12 -17.08 2.64
CA PRO A 171 -21.42 -17.28 1.21
C PRO A 171 -22.14 -16.13 0.53
N ASP A 172 -23.09 -15.47 1.23
CA ASP A 172 -23.80 -14.31 0.67
C ASP A 172 -22.90 -13.07 0.54
N THR A 173 -21.89 -12.94 1.40
CA THR A 173 -20.88 -11.88 1.32
C THR A 173 -19.89 -12.15 0.20
N GLU A 174 -19.54 -13.41 -0.03
CA GLU A 174 -18.55 -13.86 -1.00
C GLU A 174 -19.05 -13.80 -2.45
N LYS A 175 -20.22 -14.43 -2.72
CA LYS A 175 -20.75 -14.57 -4.07
C LYS A 175 -20.77 -13.28 -4.92
N PRO A 176 -21.24 -12.12 -4.41
CA PRO A 176 -21.29 -10.91 -5.21
C PRO A 176 -19.91 -10.34 -5.57
N ILE A 177 -18.83 -10.74 -4.87
CA ILE A 177 -17.47 -10.26 -5.20
C ILE A 177 -17.13 -10.64 -6.65
N TYR A 178 -17.42 -11.86 -7.09
CA TYR A 178 -17.11 -12.34 -8.45
C TYR A 178 -17.80 -11.52 -9.54
N THR A 179 -18.99 -11.01 -9.29
CA THR A 179 -19.80 -10.29 -10.28
C THR A 179 -19.66 -8.78 -10.20
N LEU A 180 -19.25 -8.24 -9.05
CA LEU A 180 -19.17 -6.81 -8.78
C LEU A 180 -17.75 -6.26 -8.69
N ALA A 181 -16.73 -7.11 -8.85
CA ALA A 181 -15.32 -6.72 -8.79
C ALA A 181 -15.00 -5.48 -9.64
N ASP A 182 -15.56 -5.40 -10.84
CA ASP A 182 -15.34 -4.31 -11.80
C ASP A 182 -15.76 -2.93 -11.28
N LEU A 183 -16.62 -2.86 -10.27
CA LEU A 183 -17.00 -1.60 -9.63
C LEU A 183 -15.80 -0.90 -8.97
N LEU A 184 -14.73 -1.63 -8.63
CA LEU A 184 -13.49 -1.03 -8.12
C LEU A 184 -12.86 -0.04 -9.11
N LYS A 185 -13.05 -0.23 -10.41
CA LYS A 185 -12.54 0.67 -11.45
C LYS A 185 -13.11 2.10 -11.35
N SER A 186 -14.26 2.25 -10.69
CA SER A 186 -14.92 3.55 -10.46
C SER A 186 -14.45 4.27 -9.18
N ILE A 187 -13.63 3.61 -8.34
CA ILE A 187 -13.15 4.18 -7.09
C ILE A 187 -12.01 5.19 -7.36
N PRO A 188 -11.97 6.34 -6.66
CA PRO A 188 -10.84 7.26 -6.77
C PRO A 188 -9.51 6.59 -6.50
N SER A 189 -8.54 6.78 -7.39
CA SER A 189 -7.23 6.12 -7.34
C SER A 189 -6.45 6.38 -6.05
N ALA A 190 -6.64 7.53 -5.41
CA ALA A 190 -6.04 7.82 -4.10
C ALA A 190 -6.60 6.90 -3.01
N ARG A 191 -7.90 6.62 -3.04
CA ARG A 191 -8.53 5.71 -2.08
C ARG A 191 -8.08 4.26 -2.29
N LEU A 192 -7.93 3.84 -3.56
CA LEU A 192 -7.39 2.51 -3.87
C LEU A 192 -5.93 2.38 -3.40
N TYR A 193 -5.13 3.44 -3.52
CA TYR A 193 -3.76 3.45 -2.99
C TYR A 193 -3.72 3.21 -1.48
N ASP A 194 -4.56 3.91 -0.72
CA ASP A 194 -4.64 3.73 0.74
C ASP A 194 -5.04 2.29 1.12
N GLU A 195 -5.97 1.68 0.39
CA GLU A 195 -6.33 0.27 0.64
C GLU A 195 -5.22 -0.70 0.22
N VAL A 196 -4.51 -0.45 -0.89
CA VAL A 196 -3.34 -1.25 -1.30
C VAL A 196 -2.27 -1.30 -0.20
N LEU A 197 -1.99 -0.17 0.45
CA LEU A 197 -1.05 -0.14 1.58
C LEU A 197 -1.55 -1.00 2.76
N LYS A 198 -2.84 -0.94 3.07
CA LYS A 198 -3.44 -1.75 4.16
C LYS A 198 -3.48 -3.25 3.82
N LEU A 199 -3.66 -3.59 2.54
CA LEU A 199 -3.69 -4.97 2.07
C LEU A 199 -2.31 -5.64 2.19
N PHE A 200 -1.25 -4.94 1.79
CA PHE A 200 0.06 -5.56 1.61
C PHE A 200 1.11 -5.19 2.67
N LEU A 201 0.85 -4.22 3.55
CA LEU A 201 1.80 -3.79 4.58
C LEU A 201 1.29 -4.06 6.00
N SER A 202 0.47 -5.08 6.17
CA SER A 202 -0.14 -5.45 7.46
C SER A 202 0.29 -6.81 8.01
N GLY A 203 1.32 -7.43 7.41
CA GLY A 203 1.88 -8.70 7.85
C GLY A 203 1.15 -9.94 7.33
N TYR A 204 0.33 -9.79 6.30
CA TYR A 204 -0.45 -10.86 5.68
C TYR A 204 -0.45 -10.73 4.15
N GLY A 205 0.64 -10.23 3.58
CA GLY A 205 0.72 -9.88 2.17
C GLY A 205 0.57 -11.08 1.24
N VAL A 206 1.16 -12.22 1.58
CA VAL A 206 1.09 -13.44 0.76
C VAL A 206 -0.34 -13.95 0.66
N GLN A 207 -0.99 -14.17 1.81
CA GLN A 207 -2.37 -14.67 1.83
C GLN A 207 -3.34 -13.68 1.17
N THR A 208 -3.12 -12.38 1.41
CA THR A 208 -3.91 -11.33 0.78
C THR A 208 -3.78 -11.35 -0.74
N PHE A 209 -2.56 -11.53 -1.27
CA PHE A 209 -2.30 -11.64 -2.70
C PHE A 209 -3.03 -12.81 -3.33
N GLU A 210 -2.95 -14.02 -2.72
CA GLU A 210 -3.61 -15.21 -3.24
C GLU A 210 -5.14 -15.06 -3.27
N ILE A 211 -5.74 -14.51 -2.20
CA ILE A 211 -7.18 -14.32 -2.14
C ILE A 211 -7.65 -13.20 -3.09
N LEU A 212 -6.89 -12.12 -3.24
CA LEU A 212 -7.20 -11.08 -4.23
C LEU A 212 -7.17 -11.63 -5.66
N ARG A 213 -6.24 -12.54 -5.98
CA ARG A 213 -6.19 -13.21 -7.27
C ARG A 213 -7.38 -14.15 -7.46
N HIS A 214 -7.71 -14.93 -6.42
CA HIS A 214 -8.86 -15.85 -6.45
C HIS A 214 -10.16 -15.14 -6.84
N TYR A 215 -10.38 -13.92 -6.34
CA TYR A 215 -11.57 -13.12 -6.67
C TYR A 215 -11.40 -12.19 -7.89
N GLY A 216 -10.28 -12.23 -8.59
CA GLY A 216 -10.00 -11.33 -9.71
C GLY A 216 -9.76 -9.85 -9.31
N LEU A 217 -9.72 -9.54 -8.02
CA LEU A 217 -9.52 -8.18 -7.51
C LEU A 217 -8.09 -7.69 -7.74
N PHE A 218 -7.10 -8.60 -7.76
CA PHE A 218 -5.71 -8.26 -8.02
C PHE A 218 -5.51 -7.73 -9.45
N ALA A 219 -6.17 -8.33 -10.44
CA ALA A 219 -6.14 -7.90 -11.84
C ALA A 219 -6.65 -6.46 -12.02
N ILE A 220 -7.57 -6.00 -11.18
CA ILE A 220 -8.08 -4.63 -11.20
C ILE A 220 -7.08 -3.65 -10.59
N LEU A 221 -6.42 -4.04 -9.49
CA LEU A 221 -5.45 -3.19 -8.80
C LEU A 221 -4.10 -3.12 -9.51
N PHE A 222 -3.65 -4.24 -10.10
CA PHE A 222 -2.35 -4.40 -10.76
C PHE A 222 -2.47 -5.18 -12.09
N PRO A 223 -3.19 -4.66 -13.09
CA PRO A 223 -3.50 -5.40 -14.31
C PRO A 223 -2.26 -5.81 -15.11
N ALA A 224 -1.23 -4.95 -15.15
CA ALA A 224 0.01 -5.27 -15.84
C ALA A 224 0.77 -6.42 -15.16
N THR A 225 0.77 -6.46 -13.84
CA THR A 225 1.41 -7.53 -13.06
C THR A 225 0.64 -8.83 -13.18
N ASP A 226 -0.68 -8.78 -13.06
CA ASP A 226 -1.53 -9.97 -13.18
C ASP A 226 -1.37 -10.64 -14.54
N LYS A 227 -1.36 -9.84 -15.61
CA LYS A 227 -1.09 -10.33 -16.96
C LYS A 227 0.27 -11.02 -17.11
N CYS A 228 1.31 -10.52 -16.42
CA CYS A 228 2.62 -11.20 -16.41
C CYS A 228 2.54 -12.57 -15.71
N LEU A 229 1.69 -12.71 -14.70
CA LEU A 229 1.50 -13.95 -13.95
C LEU A 229 0.68 -15.00 -14.72
N GLU A 230 -0.10 -14.59 -15.73
CA GLU A 230 -0.85 -15.51 -16.61
C GLU A 230 0.02 -16.14 -17.70
N THR A 231 1.08 -15.45 -18.13
CA THR A 231 1.93 -15.87 -19.27
C THR A 231 3.13 -16.73 -18.85
N GLN A 232 3.02 -17.53 -17.81
CA GLN A 232 4.13 -18.26 -17.20
C GLN A 232 4.66 -19.39 -18.08
N ASP A 233 5.89 -19.22 -18.60
CA ASP A 233 6.76 -20.33 -19.03
C ASP A 233 7.72 -20.78 -17.89
N HIS A 234 7.88 -19.97 -16.84
CA HIS A 234 8.73 -20.24 -15.67
C HIS A 234 8.12 -19.61 -14.41
N ASP A 235 8.23 -20.26 -13.25
CA ASP A 235 7.70 -19.80 -11.94
C ASP A 235 8.33 -18.50 -11.42
N PHE A 236 9.31 -17.93 -12.08
CA PHE A 236 10.12 -16.82 -11.60
C PHE A 236 9.31 -15.56 -11.22
N PRO A 237 8.39 -15.00 -12.05
CA PRO A 237 7.67 -13.79 -11.67
C PRO A 237 6.85 -13.96 -10.41
N ARG A 238 6.20 -15.12 -10.26
CA ARG A 238 5.41 -15.44 -9.08
C ARG A 238 6.29 -15.65 -7.86
N LEU A 239 7.40 -16.40 -8.01
CA LEU A 239 8.34 -16.65 -6.92
C LEU A 239 8.95 -15.35 -6.38
N PHE A 240 9.36 -14.45 -7.26
CA PHE A 240 9.91 -13.15 -6.89
C PHE A 240 8.89 -12.32 -6.09
N LEU A 241 7.65 -12.27 -6.56
CA LEU A 241 6.58 -11.52 -5.90
C LEU A 241 6.22 -12.13 -4.53
N ILE A 242 6.05 -13.44 -4.46
CA ILE A 242 5.78 -14.15 -3.20
C ILE A 242 6.91 -13.89 -2.20
N ARG A 243 8.17 -14.01 -2.61
CA ARG A 243 9.31 -13.76 -1.73
C ARG A 243 9.38 -12.31 -1.26
N ALA A 244 9.02 -11.34 -2.12
CA ALA A 244 8.93 -9.94 -1.72
C ALA A 244 7.85 -9.71 -0.64
N LEU A 245 6.70 -10.38 -0.78
CA LEU A 245 5.61 -10.33 0.19
C LEU A 245 6.00 -11.03 1.51
N GLU A 246 6.60 -12.23 1.45
CA GLU A 246 7.12 -12.94 2.64
C GLU A 246 8.10 -12.08 3.43
N ASN A 247 9.07 -11.46 2.75
CA ASN A 247 10.03 -10.56 3.37
C ASN A 247 9.35 -9.34 4.01
N SER A 248 8.28 -8.81 3.39
CA SER A 248 7.48 -7.74 3.97
C SER A 248 6.72 -8.19 5.21
N ASP A 249 6.09 -9.36 5.17
CA ASP A 249 5.35 -9.94 6.29
C ASP A 249 6.28 -10.26 7.48
N GLN A 250 7.45 -10.83 7.20
CA GLN A 250 8.47 -11.08 8.24
C GLN A 250 8.98 -9.79 8.88
N ARG A 251 9.22 -8.73 8.09
CA ARG A 251 9.61 -7.42 8.63
C ARG A 251 8.54 -6.82 9.51
N PHE A 252 7.26 -7.00 9.14
CA PHE A 252 6.13 -6.57 9.97
C PHE A 252 6.11 -7.33 11.31
N ALA A 253 6.26 -8.65 11.28
CA ALA A 253 6.32 -9.50 12.48
C ALA A 253 7.50 -9.12 13.40
N ASP A 254 8.64 -8.73 12.81
CA ASP A 254 9.84 -8.26 13.53
C ASP A 254 9.71 -6.80 14.02
N ASN A 255 8.57 -6.13 13.87
CA ASN A 255 8.36 -4.70 14.16
C ASN A 255 9.35 -3.77 13.42
N LYS A 256 9.87 -4.18 12.26
CA LYS A 256 10.73 -3.37 11.41
C LYS A 256 9.90 -2.46 10.50
N SER A 257 10.43 -1.28 10.19
CA SER A 257 9.77 -0.35 9.29
C SER A 257 9.55 -0.95 7.90
N LEU A 258 8.35 -0.79 7.36
CA LEU A 258 8.01 -1.14 5.99
C LEU A 258 8.03 0.12 5.11
N THR A 259 8.61 0.01 3.93
CA THR A 259 8.65 1.11 2.97
C THR A 259 7.80 0.77 1.74
N PRO A 260 6.68 1.49 1.52
CA PRO A 260 5.75 1.20 0.43
C PRO A 260 6.43 1.09 -0.94
N TYR A 261 7.43 1.95 -1.21
CA TYR A 261 8.10 1.98 -2.51
C TYR A 261 8.83 0.69 -2.85
N PHE A 262 9.35 -0.05 -1.87
CA PHE A 262 10.09 -1.31 -2.12
C PHE A 262 9.14 -2.39 -2.63
N LEU A 263 8.04 -2.60 -1.91
CA LEU A 263 7.04 -3.59 -2.29
C LEU A 263 6.35 -3.23 -3.62
N LEU A 264 6.01 -1.96 -3.82
CA LEU A 264 5.44 -1.49 -5.08
C LEU A 264 6.43 -1.63 -6.25
N ALA A 265 7.74 -1.43 -5.99
CA ALA A 265 8.77 -1.69 -6.98
C ALA A 265 8.85 -3.18 -7.33
N ALA A 266 8.66 -4.08 -6.34
CA ALA A 266 8.62 -5.52 -6.60
C ALA A 266 7.35 -5.93 -7.38
N LEU A 267 6.18 -5.41 -7.00
CA LEU A 267 4.92 -5.65 -7.70
C LEU A 267 4.97 -5.26 -9.19
N LEU A 268 5.66 -4.18 -9.54
CA LEU A 268 5.73 -3.66 -10.91
C LEU A 268 7.05 -4.02 -11.64
N TRP A 269 7.88 -4.89 -11.05
CA TRP A 269 9.18 -5.25 -11.63
C TRP A 269 9.04 -6.01 -12.94
N GLU A 270 8.21 -7.03 -12.98
CA GLU A 270 8.03 -7.85 -14.18
C GLU A 270 7.40 -7.10 -15.35
N PRO A 271 6.31 -6.31 -15.15
CA PRO A 271 5.80 -5.42 -16.19
C PRO A 271 6.88 -4.48 -16.76
N LEU A 272 7.76 -3.95 -15.89
CA LEU A 272 8.87 -3.11 -16.32
C LEU A 272 9.86 -3.88 -17.20
N GLN A 273 10.25 -5.10 -16.79
CA GLN A 273 11.18 -5.92 -17.56
C GLN A 273 10.62 -6.27 -18.93
N LEU A 274 9.36 -6.69 -19.00
CA LEU A 274 8.71 -7.02 -20.28
C LEU A 274 8.62 -5.81 -21.21
N ALA A 275 8.22 -4.64 -20.68
CA ALA A 275 8.16 -3.41 -21.45
C ALA A 275 9.55 -2.97 -21.95
N ALA A 276 10.59 -3.08 -21.12
CA ALA A 276 11.96 -2.75 -21.50
C ALA A 276 12.49 -3.70 -22.58
N ASN A 277 12.32 -5.02 -22.39
CA ASN A 277 12.75 -6.03 -23.36
C ASN A 277 12.09 -5.85 -24.72
N LYS A 278 10.79 -5.56 -24.77
CA LYS A 278 10.06 -5.27 -26.00
C LYS A 278 10.68 -4.08 -26.76
N ARG A 279 11.05 -3.00 -26.05
CA ARG A 279 11.68 -1.81 -26.63
C ARG A 279 13.10 -2.11 -27.14
N ILE A 280 13.88 -2.90 -26.41
CA ILE A 280 15.22 -3.35 -26.82
C ILE A 280 15.13 -4.17 -28.11
N GLN A 281 14.15 -5.10 -28.21
CA GLN A 281 13.92 -5.89 -29.42
C GLN A 281 13.53 -5.02 -30.63
N GLN A 282 12.92 -3.85 -30.39
CA GLN A 282 12.61 -2.85 -31.42
C GLN A 282 13.82 -1.96 -31.79
N GLY A 283 15.01 -2.20 -31.21
CA GLY A 283 16.25 -1.49 -31.51
C GLY A 283 16.52 -0.28 -30.63
N GLU A 284 15.73 -0.05 -29.57
CA GLU A 284 16.01 1.04 -28.63
C GLU A 284 17.24 0.71 -27.76
N ASN A 285 18.03 1.73 -27.43
CA ASN A 285 19.16 1.57 -26.52
C ASN A 285 18.69 1.06 -25.14
N GLU A 286 19.36 0.06 -24.57
CA GLU A 286 18.99 -0.62 -23.32
C GLU A 286 18.68 0.36 -22.18
N THR A 287 19.53 1.37 -21.95
CA THR A 287 19.33 2.36 -20.88
C THR A 287 18.08 3.22 -21.13
N ILE A 288 17.87 3.64 -22.37
CA ILE A 288 16.71 4.47 -22.77
C ILE A 288 15.45 3.63 -22.71
N ALA A 289 15.49 2.41 -23.25
CA ALA A 289 14.38 1.47 -23.20
C ALA A 289 13.88 1.21 -21.77
N PHE A 290 14.82 1.00 -20.85
CA PHE A 290 14.49 0.79 -19.44
C PHE A 290 13.89 2.03 -18.77
N GLN A 291 14.39 3.24 -19.09
CA GLN A 291 13.82 4.49 -18.58
C GLN A 291 12.40 4.74 -19.13
N ASN A 292 12.20 4.52 -20.43
CA ASN A 292 10.90 4.69 -21.10
C ASN A 292 9.88 3.67 -20.58
N ALA A 293 10.28 2.42 -20.39
CA ALA A 293 9.46 1.37 -19.81
C ALA A 293 9.03 1.71 -18.37
N ALA A 294 9.96 2.22 -17.55
CA ALA A 294 9.64 2.65 -16.19
C ALA A 294 8.60 3.80 -16.16
N ASN A 295 8.75 4.76 -17.09
CA ASN A 295 7.78 5.85 -17.22
C ASN A 295 6.39 5.33 -17.67
N GLU A 296 6.36 4.43 -18.64
CA GLU A 296 5.13 3.82 -19.15
C GLU A 296 4.37 3.07 -18.05
N VAL A 297 5.04 2.12 -17.39
CA VAL A 297 4.45 1.29 -16.33
C VAL A 297 3.93 2.15 -15.16
N LEU A 298 4.72 3.13 -14.72
CA LEU A 298 4.28 4.03 -13.64
C LEU A 298 3.11 4.92 -14.07
N THR A 299 3.11 5.42 -15.31
CA THR A 299 2.02 6.27 -15.81
C THR A 299 0.70 5.49 -15.89
N GLN A 300 0.76 4.21 -16.29
CA GLN A 300 -0.41 3.34 -16.31
C GLN A 300 -0.90 3.04 -14.88
N GLN A 301 0.01 2.67 -13.97
CA GLN A 301 -0.35 2.32 -12.60
C GLN A 301 -0.90 3.51 -11.80
N ILE A 302 -0.36 4.73 -11.99
CA ILE A 302 -0.84 5.95 -11.30
C ILE A 302 -2.31 6.25 -11.60
N LYS A 303 -2.81 5.88 -12.78
CA LYS A 303 -4.24 6.05 -13.12
C LYS A 303 -5.14 5.15 -12.28
N ILE A 304 -4.63 3.99 -11.85
CA ILE A 304 -5.37 2.98 -11.07
C ILE A 304 -5.20 3.25 -9.58
N THR A 305 -3.94 3.40 -9.14
CA THR A 305 -3.61 3.70 -7.75
C THR A 305 -2.71 4.94 -7.73
N ALA A 306 -3.17 6.05 -7.19
CA ALA A 306 -2.49 7.34 -7.21
C ALA A 306 -1.17 7.32 -6.42
N LEU A 307 -0.13 6.71 -6.99
CA LEU A 307 1.19 6.61 -6.36
C LEU A 307 1.80 8.01 -6.16
N PRO A 308 2.13 8.41 -4.93
CA PRO A 308 2.75 9.71 -4.67
C PRO A 308 4.11 9.86 -5.38
N ARG A 309 4.48 11.09 -5.77
CA ARG A 309 5.71 11.36 -6.50
C ARG A 309 6.98 10.87 -5.78
N HIS A 310 7.06 11.03 -4.45
CA HIS A 310 8.21 10.55 -3.67
C HIS A 310 8.33 9.02 -3.66
N ILE A 311 7.20 8.29 -3.74
CA ILE A 311 7.18 6.83 -3.87
C ILE A 311 7.68 6.42 -5.25
N THR A 312 7.12 6.97 -6.33
CA THR A 312 7.52 6.63 -7.69
C THR A 312 8.99 7.00 -7.98
N GLN A 313 9.50 8.08 -7.39
CA GLN A 313 10.92 8.42 -7.48
C GLN A 313 11.79 7.37 -6.79
N SER A 314 11.45 6.95 -5.57
CA SER A 314 12.18 5.91 -4.84
C SER A 314 12.13 4.55 -5.56
N MET A 315 11.02 4.21 -6.21
CA MET A 315 10.92 3.01 -7.06
C MET A 315 11.89 3.09 -8.24
N ARG A 316 11.94 4.23 -8.96
CA ARG A 316 12.89 4.44 -10.06
C ARG A 316 14.35 4.31 -9.58
N ASP A 317 14.66 4.87 -8.42
CA ASP A 317 16.02 4.80 -7.86
C ASP A 317 16.42 3.34 -7.62
N VAL A 318 15.55 2.52 -7.04
CA VAL A 318 15.79 1.08 -6.84
C VAL A 318 15.95 0.34 -8.17
N TRP A 319 15.06 0.57 -9.13
CA TRP A 319 15.09 -0.08 -10.44
C TRP A 319 16.35 0.27 -11.24
N PHE A 320 16.71 1.56 -11.32
CA PHE A 320 17.86 2.02 -12.10
C PHE A 320 19.20 1.63 -11.47
N MET A 321 19.23 1.27 -10.20
CA MET A 321 20.41 0.68 -9.58
C MET A 321 20.66 -0.74 -10.08
N GLN A 322 19.62 -1.51 -10.45
CA GLN A 322 19.77 -2.90 -10.86
C GLN A 322 20.77 -3.04 -12.02
N ASN A 323 20.65 -2.21 -13.04
CA ASN A 323 21.56 -2.22 -14.19
C ASN A 323 22.97 -1.64 -13.88
N LYS A 324 23.16 -1.04 -12.70
CA LYS A 324 24.44 -0.50 -12.28
C LYS A 324 25.26 -1.47 -11.45
N PHE A 325 24.62 -2.42 -10.79
CA PHE A 325 25.30 -3.40 -9.93
C PHE A 325 26.32 -4.26 -10.69
N SER A 326 26.10 -4.59 -11.96
CA SER A 326 27.05 -5.31 -12.80
C SER A 326 28.35 -4.56 -13.08
N ARG A 327 28.39 -3.24 -12.80
CA ARG A 327 29.54 -2.39 -13.10
C ARG A 327 30.50 -2.33 -11.92
N THR A 328 31.23 -3.41 -11.66
CA THR A 328 32.09 -3.62 -10.48
C THR A 328 33.50 -3.05 -10.59
N VAL A 329 33.88 -2.45 -11.73
CA VAL A 329 35.27 -1.98 -11.99
C VAL A 329 35.37 -0.46 -11.88
N GLY A 330 36.50 0.01 -11.32
CA GLY A 330 36.87 1.42 -11.20
C GLY A 330 36.11 2.17 -10.11
N SER A 331 35.76 3.45 -10.37
CA SER A 331 35.10 4.30 -9.36
C SER A 331 33.58 4.14 -9.27
N ARG A 332 32.98 3.33 -10.16
CA ARG A 332 31.52 3.16 -10.23
C ARG A 332 30.92 2.53 -8.98
N PRO A 333 31.49 1.46 -8.39
CA PRO A 333 30.98 0.87 -7.16
C PRO A 333 30.96 1.84 -5.98
N TYR A 334 31.99 2.67 -5.83
CA TYR A 334 32.04 3.67 -4.75
C TYR A 334 30.88 4.67 -4.86
N ARG A 335 30.64 5.21 -6.08
CA ARG A 335 29.52 6.14 -6.33
C ARG A 335 28.15 5.49 -6.14
N LEU A 336 28.03 4.18 -6.40
CA LEU A 336 26.78 3.47 -6.20
C LEU A 336 26.52 3.26 -4.70
N LEU A 337 27.55 2.90 -3.93
CA LEU A 337 27.49 2.71 -2.48
C LEU A 337 27.04 3.99 -1.74
N GLU A 338 27.42 5.18 -2.23
CA GLU A 338 27.07 6.47 -1.64
C GLU A 338 25.63 6.90 -1.91
N GLN A 339 24.89 6.21 -2.77
CA GLN A 339 23.51 6.59 -3.09
C GLN A 339 22.56 6.36 -1.91
N ALA A 340 21.71 7.31 -1.60
CA ALA A 340 20.79 7.26 -0.45
C ALA A 340 19.87 6.01 -0.43
N LYS A 341 19.58 5.42 -1.60
CA LYS A 341 18.75 4.21 -1.73
C LYS A 341 19.57 2.95 -1.99
N PHE A 342 20.91 3.00 -1.80
CA PHE A 342 21.79 1.86 -2.06
C PHE A 342 21.33 0.60 -1.32
N ARG A 343 21.01 0.69 -0.03
CA ARG A 343 20.58 -0.47 0.77
C ARG A 343 19.33 -1.10 0.17
N ALA A 344 18.32 -0.33 -0.17
CA ALA A 344 17.11 -0.86 -0.79
C ALA A 344 17.38 -1.46 -2.19
N GLY A 345 18.25 -0.82 -2.98
CA GLY A 345 18.68 -1.37 -4.27
C GLY A 345 19.42 -2.71 -4.13
N TYR A 346 20.30 -2.82 -3.13
CA TYR A 346 21.02 -4.06 -2.82
C TYR A 346 20.07 -5.16 -2.33
N ASP A 347 19.16 -4.85 -1.39
CA ASP A 347 18.16 -5.82 -0.92
C ASP A 347 17.28 -6.32 -2.08
N PHE A 348 16.97 -5.44 -3.05
CA PHE A 348 16.25 -5.81 -4.25
C PHE A 348 17.06 -6.70 -5.19
N LEU A 349 18.36 -6.45 -5.34
CA LEU A 349 19.27 -7.32 -6.09
C LEU A 349 19.37 -8.71 -5.45
N GLN A 350 19.50 -8.75 -4.12
CA GLN A 350 19.54 -10.00 -3.37
C GLN A 350 18.26 -10.81 -3.59
N LEU A 351 17.10 -10.18 -3.45
CA LEU A 351 15.79 -10.80 -3.69
C LEU A 351 15.68 -11.38 -5.12
N ARG A 352 16.16 -10.65 -6.12
CA ARG A 352 16.21 -11.12 -7.50
C ARG A 352 17.11 -12.33 -7.66
N ALA A 353 18.27 -12.33 -7.02
CA ALA A 353 19.22 -13.43 -7.10
C ALA A 353 18.70 -14.69 -6.40
N GLU A 354 18.09 -14.55 -5.22
CA GLU A 354 17.47 -15.67 -4.49
C GLU A 354 16.35 -16.35 -5.27
N THR A 355 15.74 -15.62 -6.21
CA THR A 355 14.64 -16.12 -7.04
C THR A 355 15.05 -16.40 -8.50
N GLY A 356 16.35 -16.40 -8.82
CA GLY A 356 16.87 -16.75 -10.14
C GLY A 356 16.94 -15.59 -11.14
N GLY A 357 16.54 -14.37 -10.78
CA GLY A 357 16.54 -13.19 -11.65
C GLY A 357 17.84 -12.37 -11.68
N ALA A 358 18.87 -12.80 -10.93
CA ALA A 358 20.21 -12.21 -10.93
C ALA A 358 21.24 -13.23 -10.46
N ASP A 359 22.55 -12.94 -10.69
CA ASP A 359 23.65 -13.80 -10.28
C ASP A 359 23.95 -13.63 -8.78
N MET A 360 23.96 -14.73 -8.02
CA MET A 360 24.36 -14.74 -6.61
C MET A 360 25.82 -14.31 -6.42
N ALA A 361 26.71 -14.58 -7.37
CA ALA A 361 28.10 -14.13 -7.29
C ALA A 361 28.18 -12.58 -7.26
N LEU A 362 27.24 -11.89 -7.90
CA LEU A 362 27.16 -10.44 -7.87
C LEU A 362 26.71 -9.94 -6.48
N VAL A 363 25.76 -10.64 -5.84
CA VAL A 363 25.32 -10.35 -4.46
C VAL A 363 26.49 -10.54 -3.49
N ASP A 364 27.20 -11.67 -3.59
CA ASP A 364 28.38 -11.97 -2.74
C ASP A 364 29.48 -10.89 -2.90
N TRP A 365 29.70 -10.45 -4.14
CA TRP A 365 30.67 -9.40 -4.41
C TRP A 365 30.26 -8.10 -3.69
N TRP A 366 29.01 -7.66 -3.81
CA TRP A 366 28.52 -6.45 -3.16
C TRP A 366 28.46 -6.57 -1.64
N THR A 367 28.12 -7.75 -1.10
CA THR A 367 28.17 -8.03 0.34
C THR A 367 29.58 -7.79 0.89
N LYS A 368 30.59 -8.34 0.23
CA LYS A 368 32.00 -8.13 0.58
C LYS A 368 32.42 -6.68 0.41
N PHE A 369 32.05 -6.04 -0.69
CA PHE A 369 32.44 -4.67 -0.99
C PHE A 369 31.91 -3.65 0.03
N GLN A 370 30.69 -3.85 0.57
CA GLN A 370 30.11 -2.96 1.58
C GLN A 370 30.94 -2.90 2.87
N VAL A 371 31.50 -4.02 3.31
CA VAL A 371 32.22 -4.15 4.60
C VAL A 371 33.72 -4.12 4.44
N ALA A 372 34.25 -4.12 3.20
CA ALA A 372 35.66 -4.12 2.91
C ALA A 372 36.34 -2.79 3.31
N ASP A 373 37.60 -2.87 3.72
CA ASP A 373 38.46 -1.69 3.88
C ASP A 373 38.87 -1.09 2.51
N ASP A 374 39.53 0.04 2.52
CA ASP A 374 39.92 0.75 1.30
C ASP A 374 40.93 -0.03 0.45
N GLU A 375 41.81 -0.83 1.05
CA GLU A 375 42.77 -1.64 0.31
C GLU A 375 42.07 -2.78 -0.44
N LEU A 376 41.21 -3.51 0.25
CA LEU A 376 40.40 -4.59 -0.34
C LEU A 376 39.46 -4.06 -1.41
N ARG A 377 38.78 -2.92 -1.18
CA ARG A 377 37.95 -2.26 -2.19
C ARG A 377 38.72 -1.92 -3.45
N ARG A 378 39.94 -1.39 -3.33
CA ARG A 378 40.82 -1.12 -4.48
C ARG A 378 41.15 -2.40 -5.25
N LYS A 379 41.48 -3.49 -4.55
CA LYS A 379 41.75 -4.81 -5.17
C LYS A 379 40.50 -5.33 -5.88
N MET A 380 39.33 -5.24 -5.26
CA MET A 380 38.06 -5.71 -5.83
C MET A 380 37.63 -4.94 -7.08
N THR A 381 37.96 -3.66 -7.18
CA THR A 381 37.58 -2.77 -8.30
C THR A 381 38.67 -2.64 -9.37
N ALA A 382 39.81 -3.32 -9.21
CA ALA A 382 40.89 -3.32 -10.19
C ALA A 382 40.40 -3.93 -11.54
N PRO A 383 40.80 -3.37 -12.68
CA PRO A 383 40.50 -3.98 -13.97
C PRO A 383 41.18 -5.36 -14.07
N PRO A 384 40.50 -6.35 -14.71
CA PRO A 384 41.11 -7.68 -14.88
C PRO A 384 42.47 -7.58 -15.58
N LYS A 385 43.50 -8.23 -15.00
CA LYS A 385 44.82 -8.30 -15.60
C LYS A 385 44.72 -9.10 -16.89
N GLY A 386 44.72 -8.43 -18.06
CA GLY A 386 44.72 -9.14 -19.35
C GLY A 386 44.03 -8.41 -20.53
N GLY A 387 43.47 -7.24 -20.33
CA GLY A 387 42.87 -6.45 -21.42
C GLY A 387 43.74 -5.23 -21.75
N ALA A 388 44.62 -5.31 -22.73
CA ALA A 388 45.35 -4.14 -23.23
C ALA A 388 44.33 -3.12 -23.77
N SER A 389 44.09 -2.06 -23.00
CA SER A 389 43.32 -0.91 -23.45
C SER A 389 44.07 -0.24 -24.60
N LYS A 390 43.54 -0.29 -25.81
CA LYS A 390 44.02 0.58 -26.91
C LYS A 390 44.01 2.02 -26.40
N PRO A 391 45.16 2.75 -26.52
CA PRO A 391 45.21 4.13 -26.06
C PRO A 391 44.23 4.98 -26.88
N ARG A 392 43.32 5.65 -26.22
CA ARG A 392 42.44 6.63 -26.83
C ARG A 392 43.32 7.75 -27.43
N SER A 393 43.40 7.82 -28.77
CA SER A 393 44.06 8.88 -29.48
C SER A 393 43.42 10.21 -29.07
N LYS A 394 44.22 11.09 -28.47
CA LYS A 394 43.83 12.49 -28.19
C LYS A 394 43.73 13.18 -29.56
N SER A 395 42.56 13.40 -30.09
CA SER A 395 42.36 14.25 -31.24
C SER A 395 42.70 15.68 -30.81
N ARG A 396 43.82 16.15 -31.32
CA ARG A 396 44.35 17.50 -31.19
C ARG A 396 43.45 18.43 -32.00
N ARG A 397 42.52 19.12 -31.35
CA ARG A 397 41.76 20.19 -32.02
C ARG A 397 42.69 21.32 -32.37
N HIS A 398 43.05 21.40 -33.64
CA HIS A 398 43.70 22.58 -34.23
C HIS A 398 42.73 23.76 -34.16
N ARG A 399 43.10 24.74 -33.35
CA ARG A 399 42.43 26.04 -33.23
C ARG A 399 43.02 26.94 -34.32
N THR A 400 42.41 26.98 -35.51
CA THR A 400 42.73 27.98 -36.55
C THR A 400 42.21 29.35 -36.12
N ARG A 401 43.16 30.24 -35.87
CA ARG A 401 42.97 31.65 -35.54
C ARG A 401 42.74 32.40 -36.87
N ALA A 402 41.50 32.82 -37.13
CA ALA A 402 41.21 33.71 -38.25
C ALA A 402 41.66 35.16 -37.89
N LYS A 403 42.43 35.78 -38.77
CA LYS A 403 42.77 37.20 -38.72
C LYS A 403 41.61 38.05 -39.22
N PRO A 404 41.37 39.23 -38.67
CA PRO A 404 40.42 40.19 -39.24
C PRO A 404 41.06 40.93 -40.41
N SER A 405 40.36 41.00 -41.53
CA SER A 405 40.70 41.88 -42.68
C SER A 405 40.04 43.24 -42.46
N SER A 406 40.89 44.26 -42.44
CA SER A 406 40.56 45.68 -42.61
C SER A 406 40.28 45.96 -44.08
N SER A 407 39.23 46.69 -44.37
CA SER A 407 39.25 47.71 -45.47
C SER A 407 38.01 48.60 -45.37
N GLN A 408 38.31 49.84 -45.18
CA GLN A 408 37.56 51.03 -45.65
C GLN A 408 37.87 51.26 -47.15
N PRO A 409 37.17 52.20 -47.84
CA PRO A 409 36.37 53.31 -47.37
C PRO A 409 34.86 53.13 -47.61
#